data_a2b9b02d03e0cce39256f17b8aee613f
#
_entry.id   a2b9b02d03e0cce39256f17b8aee613f
#
_cell.length_a   1.000
_cell.length_b   1.000
_cell.length_c   1.000
_cell.angle_alpha   90.00
_cell.angle_beta   90.00
_cell.angle_gamma   90.00
#
_symmetry.space_group_name_H-M   'P 1'
#
loop_
_entity.id
_entity.type
_entity.pdbx_description
1 polymer ?
#
loop_
_entity_poly.entity_id
_entity_poly.type
_entity_poly.pdbx_seq_one_letter_code
_entity_poly.pdbx_strand_id
1 'polypeptide(L)'
;ILGPNCYGFINALEGAAIWPDQHGCSRVERGVAILAQSSNIAINLTMQKRALPIAYVVACGNMAQTSQAEIAMALLDDPRVTAIGLHIEGFGDTAEWHALALKADGKGIPLLALKVGKSEHAQAATVSHTASLAGSHAGANALLARLGIPRVPDIPSFLETLKLLHTVGRLDRASLATVSCSGGEASLAADTAHGRAL
;
A
#
# COMPACT_ATOMS: atom_id res chain seq x y z
N ILE A 1 -17.90 -12.24 1.01
CA ILE A 1 -17.44 -12.31 2.40
C ILE A 1 -16.03 -11.75 2.47
N LEU A 2 -15.80 -10.72 3.30
CA LEU A 2 -14.48 -10.20 3.61
C LEU A 2 -13.82 -11.08 4.69
N GLY A 3 -12.56 -11.41 4.53
CA GLY A 3 -11.84 -12.28 5.47
C GLY A 3 -11.94 -13.77 5.14
N PRO A 4 -12.00 -14.69 6.14
CA PRO A 4 -12.02 -14.46 7.58
C PRO A 4 -10.72 -13.88 8.15
N ASN A 5 -10.63 -13.81 9.49
CA ASN A 5 -9.46 -13.30 10.22
C ASN A 5 -9.10 -11.85 9.80
N CYS A 6 -10.11 -10.98 9.80
CA CYS A 6 -9.93 -9.57 9.48
C CYS A 6 -10.81 -8.69 10.38
N TYR A 7 -10.42 -7.42 10.52
CA TYR A 7 -11.14 -6.44 11.33
C TYR A 7 -12.24 -5.71 10.55
N GLY A 8 -12.28 -5.85 9.23
CA GLY A 8 -13.26 -5.20 8.39
C GLY A 8 -12.71 -3.98 7.68
N PHE A 9 -13.43 -2.86 7.69
CA PHE A 9 -13.03 -1.68 6.95
C PHE A 9 -13.38 -0.36 7.66
N ILE A 10 -12.68 0.69 7.25
CA ILE A 10 -12.94 2.09 7.60
C ILE A 10 -13.10 2.86 6.29
N ASN A 11 -14.21 3.57 6.15
CA ASN A 11 -14.46 4.56 5.11
C ASN A 11 -14.44 5.95 5.75
N ALA A 12 -13.30 6.62 5.69
CA ALA A 12 -13.11 7.95 6.27
C ALA A 12 -13.77 9.08 5.44
N LEU A 13 -14.13 8.82 4.19
CA LEU A 13 -14.87 9.77 3.35
C LEU A 13 -16.30 9.97 3.86
N GLU A 14 -16.95 8.89 4.28
CA GLU A 14 -18.33 8.91 4.79
C GLU A 14 -18.40 8.83 6.33
N GLY A 15 -17.26 8.59 6.99
CA GLY A 15 -17.21 8.41 8.44
C GLY A 15 -17.85 7.09 8.89
N ALA A 16 -17.86 6.07 8.04
CA ALA A 16 -18.40 4.76 8.34
C ALA A 16 -17.26 3.77 8.67
N ALA A 17 -17.44 2.97 9.71
CA ALA A 17 -16.49 1.95 10.09
C ALA A 17 -17.21 0.69 10.57
N ILE A 18 -16.77 -0.46 10.08
CA ILE A 18 -16.96 -1.77 10.70
C ILE A 18 -15.58 -2.20 11.13
N TRP A 19 -15.24 -1.86 12.39
CA TRP A 19 -13.88 -1.99 12.90
C TRP A 19 -13.91 -2.19 14.41
N PRO A 20 -13.39 -3.29 14.96
CA PRO A 20 -13.56 -3.64 16.38
C PRO A 20 -12.51 -3.02 17.31
N ASP A 21 -11.53 -2.29 16.79
CA ASP A 21 -10.38 -1.80 17.54
C ASP A 21 -10.16 -0.29 17.30
N GLN A 22 -9.17 0.29 17.95
CA GLN A 22 -8.78 1.68 17.75
C GLN A 22 -8.18 1.91 16.36
N HIS A 23 -8.33 3.13 15.85
CA HIS A 23 -7.70 3.58 14.61
C HIS A 23 -7.41 5.09 14.65
N GLY A 24 -6.44 5.52 13.86
CA GLY A 24 -6.04 6.93 13.76
C GLY A 24 -6.66 7.68 12.59
N CYS A 25 -7.60 7.08 11.86
CA CYS A 25 -8.27 7.74 10.73
C CYS A 25 -9.17 8.87 11.20
N SER A 26 -9.13 9.98 10.49
CA SER A 26 -10.07 11.11 10.60
C SER A 26 -10.81 11.28 9.26
N ARG A 27 -11.94 12.00 9.28
CA ARG A 27 -12.66 12.31 8.04
C ARG A 27 -11.80 13.11 7.08
N VAL A 28 -11.87 12.73 5.81
CA VAL A 28 -11.16 13.39 4.70
C VAL A 28 -12.10 13.53 3.50
N GLU A 29 -11.86 14.49 2.62
CA GLU A 29 -12.61 14.66 1.39
C GLU A 29 -12.08 13.77 0.26
N ARG A 30 -10.78 13.49 0.27
CA ARG A 30 -10.08 12.61 -0.65
C ARG A 30 -8.81 12.08 0.01
N GLY A 31 -8.30 10.95 -0.44
CA GLY A 31 -7.09 10.38 0.17
C GLY A 31 -6.69 9.06 -0.45
N VAL A 32 -5.72 8.41 0.16
CA VAL A 32 -5.26 7.08 -0.26
C VAL A 32 -6.15 5.98 0.28
N ALA A 33 -6.25 4.87 -0.44
CA ALA A 33 -6.80 3.63 0.10
C ALA A 33 -5.66 2.71 0.56
N ILE A 34 -5.77 2.14 1.75
CA ILE A 34 -4.82 1.18 2.30
C ILE A 34 -5.53 -0.16 2.49
N LEU A 35 -5.04 -1.18 1.80
CA LEU A 35 -5.52 -2.55 1.93
C LEU A 35 -4.42 -3.39 2.57
N ALA A 36 -4.70 -4.01 3.70
CA ALA A 36 -3.74 -4.81 4.43
C ALA A 36 -4.26 -6.21 4.70
N GLN A 37 -3.44 -7.23 4.47
CA GLN A 37 -3.80 -8.60 4.84
C GLN A 37 -3.67 -8.83 6.35
N SER A 38 -2.92 -7.98 7.06
CA SER A 38 -2.82 -7.96 8.52
C SER A 38 -3.60 -6.79 9.11
N SER A 39 -4.55 -7.08 10.01
CA SER A 39 -5.31 -6.05 10.74
C SER A 39 -4.42 -5.23 11.67
N ASN A 40 -3.45 -5.86 12.34
CA ASN A 40 -2.51 -5.15 13.22
C ASN A 40 -1.61 -4.17 12.45
N ILE A 41 -1.18 -4.54 11.24
CA ILE A 41 -0.45 -3.62 10.36
C ILE A 41 -1.36 -2.47 9.94
N ALA A 42 -2.63 -2.74 9.61
CA ALA A 42 -3.58 -1.69 9.27
C ALA A 42 -3.77 -0.69 10.42
N ILE A 43 -3.93 -1.16 11.68
CA ILE A 43 -3.97 -0.29 12.86
C ILE A 43 -2.71 0.59 12.91
N ASN A 44 -1.53 -0.04 12.85
CA ASN A 44 -0.25 0.67 12.93
C ASN A 44 -0.14 1.76 11.85
N LEU A 45 -0.52 1.45 10.61
CA LEU A 45 -0.50 2.41 9.50
C LEU A 45 -1.42 3.61 9.76
N THR A 46 -2.62 3.38 10.33
CA THR A 46 -3.56 4.48 10.64
C THR A 46 -3.11 5.35 11.80
N MET A 47 -2.38 4.78 12.76
CA MET A 47 -1.92 5.50 13.97
C MET A 47 -0.69 6.39 13.74
N GLN A 48 -0.06 6.31 12.56
CA GLN A 48 1.10 7.15 12.22
C GLN A 48 0.68 8.61 11.98
N LYS A 49 1.24 9.54 12.74
CA LYS A 49 0.99 10.97 12.60
C LYS A 49 1.90 11.61 11.53
N ARG A 50 1.63 11.27 10.26
CA ARG A 50 2.45 11.71 9.11
C ARG A 50 1.69 12.60 8.13
N ALA A 51 0.52 13.12 8.52
CA ALA A 51 -0.33 13.95 7.67
C ALA A 51 -0.68 13.29 6.32
N LEU A 52 -0.85 11.96 6.29
CA LEU A 52 -1.33 11.22 5.13
C LEU A 52 -2.87 11.14 5.20
N PRO A 53 -3.62 11.72 4.25
CA PRO A 53 -5.06 11.56 4.19
C PRO A 53 -5.41 10.13 3.77
N ILE A 54 -6.05 9.38 4.66
CA ILE A 54 -6.48 7.99 4.40
C ILE A 54 -7.98 8.01 4.16
N ALA A 55 -8.41 7.70 2.93
CA ALA A 55 -9.81 7.62 2.53
C ALA A 55 -10.45 6.29 2.93
N TYR A 56 -9.73 5.20 2.71
CA TYR A 56 -10.17 3.84 3.01
C TYR A 56 -9.07 3.03 3.70
N VAL A 57 -9.47 2.25 4.68
CA VAL A 57 -8.66 1.15 5.22
C VAL A 57 -9.48 -0.13 5.12
N VAL A 58 -8.90 -1.17 4.55
CA VAL A 58 -9.54 -2.49 4.48
C VAL A 58 -8.56 -3.55 5.00
N ALA A 59 -8.97 -4.26 6.04
CA ALA A 59 -8.29 -5.47 6.48
C ALA A 59 -8.82 -6.66 5.68
N CYS A 60 -8.00 -7.19 4.78
CA CYS A 60 -8.43 -8.25 3.85
C CYS A 60 -8.44 -9.64 4.50
N GLY A 61 -7.61 -9.86 5.53
CA GLY A 61 -7.49 -11.14 6.22
C GLY A 61 -7.05 -12.26 5.28
N ASN A 62 -7.68 -13.44 5.43
CA ASN A 62 -7.30 -14.64 4.67
C ASN A 62 -7.85 -14.68 3.23
N MET A 63 -8.69 -13.72 2.85
CA MET A 63 -9.22 -13.58 1.48
C MET A 63 -9.88 -14.87 0.94
N ALA A 64 -10.71 -15.52 1.77
CA ALA A 64 -11.32 -16.80 1.40
C ALA A 64 -12.32 -16.70 0.23
N GLN A 65 -12.93 -15.54 0.03
CA GLN A 65 -13.90 -15.30 -1.04
C GLN A 65 -13.60 -14.02 -1.82
N THR A 66 -13.30 -12.91 -1.13
CA THR A 66 -13.03 -11.63 -1.76
C THR A 66 -11.54 -11.32 -1.64
N SER A 67 -10.86 -11.18 -2.76
CA SER A 67 -9.42 -10.93 -2.80
C SER A 67 -9.07 -9.46 -2.55
N GLN A 68 -7.81 -9.21 -2.19
CA GLN A 68 -7.28 -7.85 -2.08
C GLN A 68 -7.31 -7.11 -3.43
N ALA A 69 -7.07 -7.82 -4.53
CA ALA A 69 -7.10 -7.23 -5.87
C ALA A 69 -8.53 -6.83 -6.29
N GLU A 70 -9.53 -7.65 -5.99
CA GLU A 70 -10.94 -7.32 -6.26
C GLU A 70 -11.39 -6.07 -5.48
N ILE A 71 -11.04 -5.99 -4.18
CA ILE A 71 -11.36 -4.82 -3.36
C ILE A 71 -10.66 -3.57 -3.92
N ALA A 72 -9.38 -3.68 -4.27
CA ALA A 72 -8.64 -2.58 -4.87
C ALA A 72 -9.27 -2.12 -6.18
N MET A 73 -9.69 -3.04 -7.05
CA MET A 73 -10.40 -2.72 -8.30
C MET A 73 -11.70 -1.96 -8.05
N ALA A 74 -12.47 -2.33 -7.03
CA ALA A 74 -13.69 -1.61 -6.66
C ALA A 74 -13.38 -0.18 -6.17
N LEU A 75 -12.35 0.00 -5.35
CA LEU A 75 -11.96 1.31 -4.84
C LEU A 75 -11.38 2.25 -5.91
N LEU A 76 -10.84 1.71 -7.01
CA LEU A 76 -10.45 2.52 -8.17
C LEU A 76 -11.62 3.26 -8.83
N ASP A 77 -12.85 2.87 -8.58
CA ASP A 77 -14.03 3.54 -9.14
C ASP A 77 -14.47 4.78 -8.33
N ASP A 78 -13.94 4.96 -7.11
CA ASP A 78 -14.18 6.19 -6.35
C ASP A 78 -13.17 7.27 -6.76
N PRO A 79 -13.61 8.39 -7.37
CA PRO A 79 -12.71 9.45 -7.85
C PRO A 79 -11.98 10.19 -6.72
N ARG A 80 -12.36 9.95 -5.46
CA ARG A 80 -11.71 10.54 -4.29
C ARG A 80 -10.49 9.73 -3.83
N VAL A 81 -10.29 8.52 -4.38
CA VAL A 81 -9.11 7.70 -4.13
C VAL A 81 -7.95 8.18 -5.02
N THR A 82 -6.85 8.55 -4.41
CA THR A 82 -5.72 9.19 -5.09
C THR A 82 -4.53 8.27 -5.33
N ALA A 83 -4.38 7.23 -4.52
CA ALA A 83 -3.42 6.16 -4.66
C ALA A 83 -3.90 4.94 -3.86
N ILE A 84 -3.43 3.75 -4.19
CA ILE A 84 -3.72 2.54 -3.42
C ILE A 84 -2.43 1.93 -2.87
N GLY A 85 -2.36 1.79 -1.56
CA GLY A 85 -1.30 1.10 -0.84
C GLY A 85 -1.72 -0.32 -0.47
N LEU A 86 -0.87 -1.29 -0.79
CA LEU A 86 -1.13 -2.72 -0.66
C LEU A 86 -0.09 -3.36 0.26
N HIS A 87 -0.48 -3.72 1.49
CA HIS A 87 0.32 -4.59 2.34
C HIS A 87 0.00 -6.04 2.00
N ILE A 88 0.98 -6.78 1.47
CA ILE A 88 0.79 -8.09 0.84
C ILE A 88 1.57 -9.16 1.60
N GLU A 89 0.87 -10.21 2.04
CA GLU A 89 1.45 -11.46 2.56
C GLU A 89 1.45 -12.54 1.48
N GLY A 90 0.38 -12.66 0.70
CA GLY A 90 0.23 -13.54 -0.45
C GLY A 90 -0.64 -12.94 -1.54
N PHE A 91 -0.46 -13.37 -2.78
CA PHE A 91 -1.14 -12.76 -3.93
C PHE A 91 -2.49 -13.41 -4.28
N GLY A 92 -2.71 -14.68 -3.97
CA GLY A 92 -3.87 -15.40 -4.52
C GLY A 92 -3.77 -15.58 -6.04
N ASP A 93 -4.88 -15.30 -6.75
CA ASP A 93 -4.90 -15.40 -8.22
C ASP A 93 -4.15 -14.24 -8.89
N THR A 94 -3.13 -14.56 -9.66
CA THR A 94 -2.31 -13.58 -10.39
C THR A 94 -3.06 -12.89 -11.54
N ALA A 95 -4.13 -13.50 -12.06
CA ALA A 95 -4.95 -12.89 -13.11
C ALA A 95 -5.69 -11.64 -12.59
N GLU A 96 -6.17 -11.68 -11.36
CA GLU A 96 -6.81 -10.53 -10.72
C GLU A 96 -5.83 -9.36 -10.52
N TRP A 97 -4.58 -9.65 -10.18
CA TRP A 97 -3.53 -8.63 -10.06
C TRP A 97 -3.20 -7.98 -11.40
N HIS A 98 -3.26 -8.76 -12.48
CA HIS A 98 -3.14 -8.22 -13.84
C HIS A 98 -4.28 -7.27 -14.18
N ALA A 99 -5.52 -7.68 -13.90
CA ALA A 99 -6.70 -6.85 -14.12
C ALA A 99 -6.65 -5.56 -13.30
N LEU A 100 -6.23 -5.66 -12.02
CA LEU A 100 -6.02 -4.51 -11.15
C LEU A 100 -4.98 -3.53 -11.72
N ALA A 101 -3.83 -4.03 -12.15
CA ALA A 101 -2.76 -3.19 -12.71
C ALA A 101 -3.21 -2.44 -13.97
N LEU A 102 -3.88 -3.13 -14.88
CA LEU A 102 -4.44 -2.54 -16.11
C LEU A 102 -5.51 -1.47 -15.78
N LYS A 103 -6.42 -1.76 -14.85
CA LYS A 103 -7.46 -0.81 -14.44
C LYS A 103 -6.86 0.43 -13.78
N ALA A 104 -5.88 0.25 -12.90
CA ALA A 104 -5.20 1.34 -12.21
C ALA A 104 -4.42 2.23 -13.19
N ASP A 105 -3.73 1.62 -14.15
CA ASP A 105 -3.02 2.35 -15.21
C ASP A 105 -3.98 3.16 -16.08
N GLY A 106 -5.07 2.56 -16.54
CA GLY A 106 -6.09 3.23 -17.34
C GLY A 106 -6.77 4.39 -16.62
N LYS A 107 -6.82 4.39 -15.29
CA LYS A 107 -7.34 5.47 -14.46
C LYS A 107 -6.28 6.48 -13.99
N GLY A 108 -5.00 6.20 -14.22
CA GLY A 108 -3.89 7.02 -13.74
C GLY A 108 -3.72 7.01 -12.21
N ILE A 109 -4.32 6.04 -11.51
CA ILE A 109 -4.22 5.90 -10.04
C ILE A 109 -3.03 5.01 -9.71
N PRO A 110 -2.00 5.52 -9.00
CA PRO A 110 -0.83 4.73 -8.67
C PRO A 110 -1.12 3.64 -7.62
N LEU A 111 -0.50 2.48 -7.81
CA LEU A 111 -0.43 1.39 -6.84
C LEU A 111 0.94 1.36 -6.19
N LEU A 112 1.01 1.01 -4.90
CA LEU A 112 2.26 0.85 -4.15
C LEU A 112 2.19 -0.41 -3.30
N ALA A 113 3.23 -1.24 -3.33
CA ALA A 113 3.28 -2.49 -2.58
C ALA A 113 4.28 -2.43 -1.40
N LEU A 114 3.83 -2.92 -0.25
CA LEU A 114 4.65 -3.34 0.88
C LEU A 114 4.52 -4.86 1.02
N LYS A 115 5.41 -5.62 0.36
CA LYS A 115 5.38 -7.09 0.37
C LYS A 115 6.27 -7.64 1.48
N VAL A 116 5.68 -8.37 2.41
CA VAL A 116 6.39 -9.08 3.49
C VAL A 116 6.72 -10.53 3.09
N GLY A 117 7.44 -11.26 3.94
CA GLY A 117 7.85 -12.65 3.64
C GLY A 117 9.14 -12.72 2.81
N LYS A 118 10.16 -11.89 3.13
CA LYS A 118 11.47 -11.91 2.48
C LYS A 118 12.36 -13.02 3.01
N SER A 119 12.42 -13.22 4.34
CA SER A 119 13.23 -14.25 4.97
C SER A 119 12.49 -15.58 5.06
N GLU A 120 13.21 -16.70 5.19
CA GLU A 120 12.61 -18.02 5.40
C GLU A 120 11.72 -18.06 6.64
N HIS A 121 12.12 -17.42 7.74
CA HIS A 121 11.30 -17.31 8.93
C HIS A 121 10.00 -16.54 8.69
N ALA A 122 10.06 -15.43 7.94
CA ALA A 122 8.87 -14.67 7.58
C ALA A 122 7.96 -15.43 6.61
N GLN A 123 8.51 -16.22 5.70
CA GLN A 123 7.74 -17.08 4.80
C GLN A 123 7.00 -18.17 5.59
N ALA A 124 7.70 -18.85 6.51
CA ALA A 124 7.08 -19.86 7.38
C ALA A 124 5.96 -19.28 8.24
N ALA A 125 6.14 -18.09 8.79
CA ALA A 125 5.11 -17.39 9.54
C ALA A 125 3.89 -17.07 8.66
N THR A 126 4.09 -16.56 7.44
CA THR A 126 3.01 -16.23 6.50
C THR A 126 2.19 -17.48 6.13
N VAL A 127 2.83 -18.60 5.82
CA VAL A 127 2.15 -19.86 5.48
C VAL A 127 1.29 -20.36 6.65
N SER A 128 1.79 -20.26 7.89
CA SER A 128 1.05 -20.70 9.08
C SER A 128 -0.17 -19.81 9.38
N HIS A 129 -0.11 -18.52 9.04
CA HIS A 129 -1.17 -17.55 9.35
C HIS A 129 -2.25 -17.42 8.28
N THR A 130 -1.90 -17.52 7.00
CA THR A 130 -2.83 -17.20 5.91
C THR A 130 -3.25 -18.43 5.08
N ALA A 131 -2.66 -19.60 5.33
CA ALA A 131 -2.82 -20.81 4.50
C ALA A 131 -2.56 -20.57 3.00
N SER A 132 -2.05 -19.41 2.62
CA SER A 132 -1.70 -19.07 1.24
C SER A 132 -0.21 -19.30 1.00
N LEU A 133 0.14 -19.79 -0.19
CA LEU A 133 1.52 -19.87 -0.62
C LEU A 133 2.06 -18.43 -0.73
N ALA A 134 2.95 -18.04 0.19
CA ALA A 134 3.59 -16.73 0.19
C ALA A 134 4.36 -16.42 -1.10
N GLY A 135 4.62 -17.44 -1.91
CA GLY A 135 5.49 -17.39 -3.07
C GLY A 135 6.96 -17.11 -2.68
N SER A 136 7.89 -17.36 -3.58
CA SER A 136 9.28 -16.97 -3.33
C SER A 136 9.41 -15.44 -3.38
N HIS A 137 10.36 -14.89 -2.61
CA HIS A 137 10.67 -13.44 -2.66
C HIS A 137 11.01 -12.98 -4.09
N ALA A 138 11.76 -13.79 -4.84
CA ALA A 138 12.11 -13.52 -6.23
C ALA A 138 10.87 -13.51 -7.14
N GLY A 139 9.97 -14.49 -6.99
CA GLY A 139 8.71 -14.56 -7.75
C GLY A 139 7.80 -13.37 -7.46
N ALA A 140 7.67 -12.97 -6.19
CA ALA A 140 6.91 -11.79 -5.80
C ALA A 140 7.47 -10.50 -6.42
N ASN A 141 8.80 -10.34 -6.43
CA ASN A 141 9.44 -9.20 -7.08
C ASN A 141 9.23 -9.19 -8.59
N ALA A 142 9.39 -10.35 -9.24
CA ALA A 142 9.18 -10.48 -10.68
C ALA A 142 7.72 -10.16 -11.07
N LEU A 143 6.75 -10.63 -10.29
CA LEU A 143 5.34 -10.32 -10.51
C LEU A 143 5.06 -8.83 -10.38
N LEU A 144 5.46 -8.20 -9.26
CA LEU A 144 5.24 -6.76 -9.03
C LEU A 144 5.93 -5.90 -10.10
N ALA A 145 7.17 -6.25 -10.48
CA ALA A 145 7.90 -5.56 -11.55
C ALA A 145 7.18 -5.68 -12.91
N ARG A 146 6.69 -6.88 -13.26
CA ARG A 146 5.92 -7.11 -14.48
C ARG A 146 4.60 -6.34 -14.50
N LEU A 147 3.98 -6.16 -13.35
CA LEU A 147 2.73 -5.41 -13.20
C LEU A 147 2.95 -3.88 -13.12
N GLY A 148 4.21 -3.42 -13.10
CA GLY A 148 4.52 -2.01 -12.91
C GLY A 148 4.12 -1.47 -11.53
N ILE A 149 4.02 -2.33 -10.51
CA ILE A 149 3.67 -1.95 -9.14
C ILE A 149 4.97 -1.75 -8.34
N PRO A 150 5.35 -0.52 -7.99
CA PRO A 150 6.53 -0.26 -7.17
C PRO A 150 6.42 -0.93 -5.80
N ARG A 151 7.57 -1.39 -5.29
CA ARG A 151 7.68 -2.01 -3.97
C ARG A 151 8.60 -1.21 -3.07
N VAL A 152 8.17 -0.99 -1.83
CA VAL A 152 8.98 -0.36 -0.78
C VAL A 152 9.33 -1.36 0.33
N PRO A 153 10.44 -1.15 1.05
CA PRO A 153 10.97 -2.15 1.99
C PRO A 153 10.31 -2.11 3.38
N ASP A 154 9.71 -1.00 3.78
CA ASP A 154 9.28 -0.74 5.16
C ASP A 154 8.08 0.21 5.24
N ILE A 155 7.49 0.28 6.44
CA ILE A 155 6.31 1.13 6.73
C ILE A 155 6.60 2.62 6.55
N PRO A 156 7.71 3.19 7.04
CA PRO A 156 8.01 4.61 6.79
C PRO A 156 8.06 4.95 5.31
N SER A 157 8.78 4.18 4.51
CA SER A 157 8.85 4.36 3.05
C SER A 157 7.48 4.21 2.39
N PHE A 158 6.66 3.28 2.86
CA PHE A 158 5.31 3.07 2.35
C PHE A 158 4.42 4.29 2.55
N LEU A 159 4.38 4.83 3.76
CA LEU A 159 3.54 5.99 4.08
C LEU A 159 4.02 7.28 3.41
N GLU A 160 5.33 7.54 3.38
CA GLU A 160 5.88 8.73 2.73
C GLU A 160 5.71 8.67 1.20
N THR A 161 5.87 7.48 0.59
CA THR A 161 5.60 7.32 -0.84
C THR A 161 4.12 7.51 -1.16
N LEU A 162 3.21 6.95 -0.35
CA LEU A 162 1.77 7.18 -0.54
C LEU A 162 1.41 8.66 -0.39
N LYS A 163 2.03 9.39 0.54
CA LYS A 163 1.83 10.82 0.71
C LYS A 163 2.33 11.61 -0.51
N LEU A 164 3.49 11.25 -1.05
CA LEU A 164 3.99 11.83 -2.29
C LEU A 164 3.00 11.58 -3.44
N LEU A 165 2.58 10.33 -3.65
CA LEU A 165 1.64 9.96 -4.71
C LEU A 165 0.26 10.63 -4.54
N HIS A 166 -0.21 10.81 -3.30
CA HIS A 166 -1.42 11.57 -3.03
C HIS A 166 -1.30 13.03 -3.46
N THR A 167 -0.14 13.65 -3.24
CA THR A 167 0.07 15.08 -3.45
C THR A 167 0.32 15.42 -4.92
N VAL A 168 1.17 14.63 -5.60
CA VAL A 168 1.64 14.94 -6.96
C VAL A 168 1.20 13.92 -8.02
N GLY A 169 0.60 12.81 -7.62
CA GLY A 169 0.25 11.73 -8.54
C GLY A 169 1.48 10.92 -8.99
N ARG A 170 1.38 10.32 -10.19
CA ARG A 170 2.49 9.59 -10.81
C ARG A 170 3.57 10.58 -11.27
N LEU A 171 4.82 10.22 -11.04
CA LEU A 171 5.96 11.01 -11.49
C LEU A 171 6.36 10.60 -12.91
N ASP A 172 6.38 11.54 -13.82
CA ASP A 172 6.82 11.31 -15.22
C ASP A 172 8.33 11.15 -15.34
N ARG A 173 9.08 11.67 -14.35
CA ARG A 173 10.55 11.65 -14.33
C ARG A 173 11.05 11.36 -12.93
N ALA A 174 12.17 10.65 -12.84
CA ALA A 174 12.89 10.36 -11.59
C ALA A 174 13.89 11.49 -11.22
N SER A 175 13.54 12.75 -11.51
CA SER A 175 14.39 13.91 -11.18
C SER A 175 13.99 14.51 -9.85
N LEU A 176 14.96 14.84 -9.01
CA LEU A 176 14.78 15.45 -7.71
C LEU A 176 15.55 16.79 -7.64
N ALA A 177 14.85 17.84 -7.24
CA ALA A 177 15.48 19.11 -6.83
C ALA A 177 15.20 19.33 -5.36
N THR A 178 16.23 19.66 -4.58
CA THR A 178 16.11 19.99 -3.17
C THR A 178 16.44 21.45 -2.93
N VAL A 179 15.68 22.08 -2.03
CA VAL A 179 15.95 23.43 -1.55
C VAL A 179 16.14 23.34 -0.04
N SER A 180 17.30 23.77 0.44
CA SER A 180 17.66 23.68 1.85
C SER A 180 18.09 25.06 2.36
N CYS A 181 17.80 25.37 3.63
CA CYS A 181 18.22 26.61 4.26
C CYS A 181 19.61 26.53 4.91
N SER A 182 20.20 25.35 4.96
CA SER A 182 21.55 25.15 5.50
C SER A 182 22.39 24.21 4.63
N GLY A 183 23.73 24.36 4.68
CA GLY A 183 24.67 23.48 3.98
C GLY A 183 24.61 22.04 4.51
N GLY A 184 24.36 21.85 5.80
CA GLY A 184 24.21 20.52 6.41
C GLY A 184 23.00 19.76 5.89
N GLU A 185 21.86 20.42 5.72
CA GLU A 185 20.65 19.85 5.12
C GLU A 185 20.87 19.51 3.65
N ALA A 186 21.51 20.40 2.89
CA ALA A 186 21.83 20.18 1.50
C ALA A 186 22.74 18.94 1.32
N SER A 187 23.77 18.80 2.15
CA SER A 187 24.66 17.64 2.14
C SER A 187 23.93 16.35 2.49
N LEU A 188 23.10 16.37 3.54
CA LEU A 188 22.31 15.19 3.94
C LEU A 188 21.32 14.76 2.84
N ALA A 189 20.67 15.73 2.18
CA ALA A 189 19.77 15.45 1.06
C ALA A 189 20.53 14.84 -0.12
N ALA A 190 21.72 15.38 -0.46
CA ALA A 190 22.57 14.86 -1.52
C ALA A 190 23.04 13.42 -1.23
N ASP A 191 23.50 13.15 0.00
CA ASP A 191 23.93 11.82 0.43
C ASP A 191 22.77 10.81 0.36
N THR A 192 21.57 11.26 0.78
CA THR A 192 20.37 10.41 0.75
C THR A 192 19.94 10.07 -0.68
N ALA A 193 20.07 11.01 -1.60
CA ALA A 193 19.72 10.86 -3.02
C ALA A 193 20.78 10.08 -3.83
N HIS A 194 22.01 9.98 -3.32
CA HIS A 194 23.12 9.35 -4.03
C HIS A 194 22.80 7.92 -4.46
N GLY A 195 22.93 7.62 -5.76
CA GLY A 195 22.62 6.33 -6.35
C GLY A 195 21.11 5.96 -6.39
N ARG A 196 20.21 6.88 -6.03
CA ARG A 196 18.76 6.65 -6.01
C ARG A 196 17.97 7.60 -6.91
N ALA A 197 18.48 8.77 -7.17
CA ALA A 197 17.88 9.78 -8.04
C ALA A 197 18.86 10.22 -9.13
N LEU A 198 18.33 10.59 -10.28
CA LEU A 198 19.07 11.15 -11.43
C LEU A 198 18.96 12.66 -11.43
#